data_7a8190a1dd752d532242fdd02e90cc10
#
_entry.id   7a8190a1dd752d532242fdd02e90cc10
#
_cell.length_a   1.000
_cell.length_b   1.000
_cell.length_c   1.000
_cell.angle_alpha   90.00
_cell.angle_beta   90.00
_cell.angle_gamma   90.00
#
_symmetry.space_group_name_H-M   'P 1'
#
loop_
_entity.id
_entity.type
_entity.pdbx_description
1 polymer ?
#
loop_
_entity_poly.entity_id
_entity_poly.type
_entity_poly.pdbx_seq_one_letter_code
_entity_poly.pdbx_strand_id
1 'polypeptide(L)'
;VLDKAGIAIFGSTTNGEFIDEETETGSVVILLLDIKKDYFRIHTAEFQSKNYRETSTTVAQKAIQNFKQAAFLLVTSNAATDGEEVLLGIQEVAGDQVNAFGGAAGDDYAFEETWVFTNGWESNHGMVCMSIDEEKVTVSGIATCGWKAVGTEKTVTKSEGNHVFTIDNQPALDITTKYGGLENITPESKDLLMELAGNFPLQLQREKGDPVMRPPLVIDWTDHSFFTSGTVPQGSKIRFSLPPDWDVMEKVVKGVQE
;
A
#
# COMPACT_ATOMS: atom_id res chain seq x y z
N VAL A 1 4.69 -25.28 13.05
CA VAL A 1 3.60 -25.98 13.77
C VAL A 1 2.30 -25.87 12.97
N LEU A 2 1.85 -24.64 12.63
CA LEU A 2 0.58 -24.38 11.90
C LEU A 2 0.55 -25.06 10.53
N ASP A 3 1.65 -24.99 9.78
CA ASP A 3 1.77 -25.64 8.47
C ASP A 3 1.60 -27.17 8.56
N LYS A 4 2.20 -27.78 9.58
CA LYS A 4 2.02 -29.23 9.84
C LYS A 4 0.60 -29.63 10.22
N ALA A 5 -0.18 -28.70 10.76
CA ALA A 5 -1.60 -28.92 11.09
C ALA A 5 -2.53 -28.80 9.86
N GLY A 6 -2.00 -28.48 8.68
CA GLY A 6 -2.78 -28.30 7.46
C GLY A 6 -3.65 -27.04 7.48
N ILE A 7 -3.29 -26.07 8.31
CA ILE A 7 -3.93 -24.75 8.37
C ILE A 7 -3.40 -23.90 7.23
N ALA A 8 -4.30 -23.24 6.48
CA ALA A 8 -3.91 -22.30 5.46
C ALA A 8 -3.32 -21.04 6.12
N ILE A 9 -2.17 -20.61 5.64
CA ILE A 9 -1.42 -19.46 6.14
C ILE A 9 -1.42 -18.36 5.07
N PHE A 10 -1.65 -17.14 5.49
CA PHE A 10 -1.55 -15.93 4.70
C PHE A 10 -0.85 -14.88 5.56
N GLY A 11 0.29 -14.37 5.13
CA GLY A 11 1.07 -13.50 5.98
C GLY A 11 2.13 -12.67 5.28
N SER A 12 2.68 -11.72 6.04
CA SER A 12 3.77 -10.83 5.61
C SER A 12 4.61 -10.39 6.79
N THR A 13 5.78 -9.82 6.51
CA THR A 13 6.49 -8.95 7.44
C THR A 13 5.75 -7.61 7.59
N THR A 14 5.98 -6.88 8.67
CA THR A 14 5.21 -5.69 9.05
C THR A 14 6.13 -4.58 9.58
N ASN A 15 5.54 -3.41 9.87
CA ASN A 15 6.19 -2.29 10.55
C ASN A 15 5.77 -2.18 12.03
N GLY A 16 5.61 -3.31 12.68
CA GLY A 16 5.14 -3.41 14.05
C GLY A 16 3.74 -4.02 14.11
N GLU A 17 3.46 -4.64 15.24
CA GLU A 17 2.23 -5.34 15.54
C GLU A 17 1.45 -4.66 16.64
N PHE A 18 0.14 -4.82 16.63
CA PHE A 18 -0.71 -4.36 17.72
C PHE A 18 -1.83 -5.38 18.02
N ILE A 19 -2.14 -5.54 19.28
CA ILE A 19 -3.23 -6.36 19.77
C ILE A 19 -3.67 -5.85 21.14
N ASP A 20 -4.97 -5.78 21.39
CA ASP A 20 -5.54 -5.48 22.72
C ASP A 20 -4.90 -4.26 23.45
N GLU A 21 -4.77 -3.13 22.75
CA GLU A 21 -4.20 -1.87 23.25
C GLU A 21 -2.65 -1.86 23.41
N GLU A 22 -1.96 -2.94 23.08
CA GLU A 22 -0.50 -3.01 23.07
C GLU A 22 0.05 -2.92 21.64
N THR A 23 1.20 -2.28 21.49
CA THR A 23 1.96 -2.18 20.24
C THR A 23 3.40 -2.60 20.48
N GLU A 24 3.93 -3.49 19.62
CA GLU A 24 5.29 -3.98 19.72
C GLU A 24 5.96 -4.06 18.34
N THR A 25 7.29 -4.18 18.36
CA THR A 25 8.12 -4.51 17.20
C THR A 25 8.88 -5.81 17.46
N GLY A 26 9.25 -6.54 16.42
CA GLY A 26 9.94 -7.82 16.53
C GLY A 26 9.08 -8.93 17.15
N SER A 27 7.78 -8.80 17.08
CA SER A 27 6.77 -9.75 17.55
C SER A 27 6.06 -10.46 16.39
N VAL A 28 5.05 -11.24 16.66
CA VAL A 28 4.18 -11.89 15.66
C VAL A 28 2.74 -11.85 16.16
N VAL A 29 1.86 -11.24 15.38
CA VAL A 29 0.40 -11.29 15.61
C VAL A 29 -0.23 -12.31 14.66
N ILE A 30 -1.10 -13.14 15.20
CA ILE A 30 -1.81 -14.18 14.45
C ILE A 30 -3.32 -13.97 14.61
N LEU A 31 -4.01 -13.76 13.48
CA LEU A 31 -5.46 -13.78 13.41
C LEU A 31 -5.93 -15.18 12.95
N LEU A 32 -6.75 -15.82 13.75
CA LEU A 32 -7.36 -17.10 13.39
C LEU A 32 -8.76 -16.88 12.85
N LEU A 33 -9.01 -17.36 11.63
CA LEU A 33 -10.31 -17.28 10.97
C LEU A 33 -10.91 -18.67 10.84
N ASP A 34 -12.13 -18.87 11.37
CA ASP A 34 -12.91 -20.10 11.18
C ASP A 34 -13.77 -19.96 9.92
N ILE A 35 -13.14 -20.19 8.77
CA ILE A 35 -13.78 -20.15 7.44
C ILE A 35 -13.67 -21.52 6.79
N LYS A 36 -14.77 -22.01 6.19
CA LYS A 36 -14.75 -23.28 5.46
C LYS A 36 -13.75 -23.18 4.28
N LYS A 37 -12.92 -24.21 4.12
CA LYS A 37 -11.89 -24.28 3.07
C LYS A 37 -12.42 -24.06 1.64
N ASP A 38 -13.69 -24.37 1.40
CA ASP A 38 -14.31 -24.16 0.09
C ASP A 38 -14.67 -22.70 -0.21
N TYR A 39 -14.65 -21.82 0.80
CA TYR A 39 -15.07 -20.41 0.67
C TYR A 39 -13.91 -19.46 0.41
N PHE A 40 -12.67 -19.95 0.35
CA PHE A 40 -11.51 -19.14 0.03
C PHE A 40 -10.44 -19.92 -0.73
N ARG A 41 -9.55 -19.20 -1.40
CA ARG A 41 -8.33 -19.73 -2.03
C ARG A 41 -7.18 -18.75 -1.80
N ILE A 42 -5.98 -19.30 -1.60
CA ILE A 42 -4.76 -18.50 -1.52
C ILE A 42 -4.02 -18.66 -2.85
N HIS A 43 -3.62 -17.54 -3.41
CA HIS A 43 -2.87 -17.42 -4.65
C HIS A 43 -1.55 -16.73 -4.37
N THR A 44 -0.51 -17.12 -5.06
CA THR A 44 0.81 -16.51 -5.00
C THR A 44 1.28 -16.16 -6.39
N ALA A 45 2.06 -15.09 -6.50
CA ALA A 45 2.71 -14.72 -7.74
C ALA A 45 3.98 -13.91 -7.48
N GLU A 46 5.01 -14.17 -8.31
CA GLU A 46 6.22 -13.36 -8.37
C GLU A 46 6.05 -12.23 -9.37
N PHE A 47 6.53 -11.05 -9.05
CA PHE A 47 6.64 -9.97 -10.01
C PHE A 47 7.92 -10.15 -10.84
N GLN A 48 7.77 -10.10 -12.15
CA GLN A 48 8.91 -10.07 -13.07
C GLN A 48 9.12 -8.64 -13.56
N SER A 49 10.15 -7.97 -13.06
CA SER A 49 10.32 -6.55 -13.31
C SER A 49 9.14 -5.73 -12.75
N LYS A 50 8.54 -4.83 -13.53
CA LYS A 50 7.41 -3.97 -13.14
C LYS A 50 6.06 -4.44 -13.71
N ASN A 51 5.88 -5.73 -13.96
CA ASN A 51 4.65 -6.29 -14.54
C ASN A 51 3.52 -6.50 -13.51
N TYR A 52 3.36 -5.57 -12.60
CA TYR A 52 2.41 -5.65 -11.48
C TYR A 52 0.97 -5.92 -11.93
N ARG A 53 0.49 -5.16 -12.93
CA ARG A 53 -0.87 -5.28 -13.46
C ARG A 53 -1.12 -6.64 -14.13
N GLU A 54 -0.23 -7.09 -15.00
CA GLU A 54 -0.33 -8.38 -15.67
C GLU A 54 -0.34 -9.55 -14.68
N THR A 55 0.53 -9.47 -13.67
CA THR A 55 0.64 -10.49 -12.62
C THR A 55 -0.66 -10.56 -11.81
N SER A 56 -1.19 -9.43 -11.34
CA SER A 56 -2.43 -9.40 -10.56
C SER A 56 -3.66 -9.75 -11.41
N THR A 57 -3.71 -9.37 -12.69
CA THR A 57 -4.71 -9.86 -13.66
C THR A 57 -4.73 -11.38 -13.72
N THR A 58 -3.55 -12.01 -13.80
CA THR A 58 -3.44 -13.48 -13.80
C THR A 58 -3.96 -14.11 -12.50
N VAL A 59 -3.67 -13.50 -11.36
CA VAL A 59 -4.19 -13.93 -10.04
C VAL A 59 -5.70 -13.79 -9.99
N ALA A 60 -6.24 -12.65 -10.41
CA ALA A 60 -7.69 -12.41 -10.45
C ALA A 60 -8.42 -13.39 -11.38
N GLN A 61 -7.87 -13.71 -12.54
CA GLN A 61 -8.44 -14.71 -13.46
C GLN A 61 -8.57 -16.09 -12.80
N LYS A 62 -7.55 -16.52 -12.02
CA LYS A 62 -7.63 -17.76 -11.26
C LYS A 62 -8.71 -17.70 -10.17
N ALA A 63 -8.84 -16.56 -9.51
CA ALA A 63 -9.82 -16.38 -8.44
C ALA A 63 -11.27 -16.48 -8.95
N ILE A 64 -11.60 -15.77 -10.04
CA ILE A 64 -12.97 -15.78 -10.61
C ILE A 64 -13.37 -17.12 -11.25
N GLN A 65 -12.40 -17.97 -11.58
CA GLN A 65 -12.70 -19.36 -11.98
C GLN A 65 -13.25 -20.20 -10.82
N ASN A 66 -12.91 -19.83 -9.58
CA ASN A 66 -13.40 -20.53 -8.38
C ASN A 66 -14.67 -19.88 -7.81
N PHE A 67 -14.77 -18.53 -7.85
CA PHE A 67 -15.85 -17.77 -7.22
C PHE A 67 -16.41 -16.74 -8.19
N LYS A 68 -17.72 -16.74 -8.42
CA LYS A 68 -18.38 -15.77 -9.30
C LYS A 68 -18.30 -14.34 -8.78
N GLN A 69 -18.40 -14.21 -7.47
CA GLN A 69 -18.20 -12.96 -6.75
C GLN A 69 -17.06 -13.18 -5.76
N ALA A 70 -15.91 -12.66 -6.08
CA ALA A 70 -14.71 -12.79 -5.26
C ALA A 70 -14.32 -11.47 -4.65
N ALA A 71 -14.17 -11.45 -3.31
CA ALA A 71 -13.38 -10.41 -2.65
C ALA A 71 -11.92 -10.84 -2.59
N PHE A 72 -11.03 -9.86 -2.45
CA PHE A 72 -9.60 -10.06 -2.45
C PHE A 72 -8.97 -9.43 -1.20
N LEU A 73 -8.25 -10.25 -0.42
CA LEU A 73 -7.30 -9.75 0.58
C LEU A 73 -5.90 -10.02 0.04
N LEU A 74 -5.06 -8.98 -0.05
CA LEU A 74 -3.75 -9.12 -0.67
C LEU A 74 -2.66 -8.36 0.08
N VAL A 75 -1.45 -8.90 0.03
CA VAL A 75 -0.24 -8.21 0.50
C VAL A 75 0.85 -8.37 -0.56
N THR A 76 1.55 -7.27 -0.82
CA THR A 76 2.71 -7.25 -1.72
C THR A 76 3.98 -7.07 -0.94
N SER A 77 5.07 -7.70 -1.37
CA SER A 77 6.42 -7.38 -0.91
C SER A 77 7.07 -6.34 -1.80
N ASN A 78 8.18 -5.75 -1.34
CA ASN A 78 8.95 -4.70 -1.99
C ASN A 78 8.27 -3.30 -1.95
N ALA A 79 8.92 -2.36 -1.28
CA ALA A 79 8.43 -0.98 -1.12
C ALA A 79 8.26 -0.22 -2.45
N ALA A 80 8.96 -0.64 -3.52
CA ALA A 80 8.84 -0.04 -4.85
C ALA A 80 7.67 -0.61 -5.68
N THR A 81 6.89 -1.58 -5.15
CA THR A 81 5.73 -2.13 -5.85
C THR A 81 4.66 -1.06 -6.04
N ASP A 82 4.20 -0.89 -7.28
CA ASP A 82 3.08 -0.02 -7.57
C ASP A 82 1.75 -0.72 -7.21
N GLY A 83 1.25 -0.41 -6.00
CA GLY A 83 0.01 -1.00 -5.48
C GLY A 83 -1.23 -0.62 -6.31
N GLU A 84 -1.23 0.52 -7.01
CA GLU A 84 -2.32 0.92 -7.89
C GLU A 84 -2.39 0.00 -9.12
N GLU A 85 -1.25 -0.30 -9.74
CA GLU A 85 -1.18 -1.24 -10.85
C GLU A 85 -1.65 -2.64 -10.46
N VAL A 86 -1.34 -3.07 -9.22
CA VAL A 86 -1.85 -4.34 -8.67
C VAL A 86 -3.38 -4.32 -8.56
N LEU A 87 -3.96 -3.25 -8.02
CA LEU A 87 -5.42 -3.11 -7.89
C LEU A 87 -6.11 -3.00 -9.24
N LEU A 88 -5.55 -2.24 -10.19
CA LEU A 88 -6.08 -2.11 -11.54
C LEU A 88 -6.13 -3.46 -12.27
N GLY A 89 -5.10 -4.31 -12.11
CA GLY A 89 -5.10 -5.65 -12.68
C GLY A 89 -6.20 -6.56 -12.10
N ILE A 90 -6.53 -6.42 -10.83
CA ILE A 90 -7.68 -7.11 -10.22
C ILE A 90 -9.00 -6.57 -10.79
N GLN A 91 -9.16 -5.25 -10.88
CA GLN A 91 -10.37 -4.61 -11.38
C GLN A 91 -10.66 -4.93 -12.85
N GLU A 92 -9.64 -5.03 -13.69
CA GLU A 92 -9.81 -5.42 -15.11
C GLU A 92 -10.53 -6.77 -15.28
N VAL A 93 -10.40 -7.66 -14.31
CA VAL A 93 -10.97 -9.01 -14.37
C VAL A 93 -12.25 -9.13 -13.55
N ALA A 94 -12.25 -8.57 -12.33
CA ALA A 94 -13.33 -8.73 -11.36
C ALA A 94 -14.36 -7.59 -11.41
N GLY A 95 -14.04 -6.51 -12.14
CA GLY A 95 -14.92 -5.33 -12.29
C GLY A 95 -14.64 -4.23 -11.30
N ASP A 96 -15.12 -3.01 -11.60
CA ASP A 96 -14.83 -1.79 -10.84
C ASP A 96 -15.41 -1.77 -9.41
N GLN A 97 -16.37 -2.63 -9.12
CA GLN A 97 -17.02 -2.74 -7.81
C GLN A 97 -16.46 -3.88 -6.96
N VAL A 98 -15.33 -4.46 -7.36
CA VAL A 98 -14.71 -5.54 -6.60
C VAL A 98 -14.24 -5.07 -5.23
N ASN A 99 -14.50 -5.86 -4.21
CA ASN A 99 -13.94 -5.66 -2.88
C ASN A 99 -12.50 -6.16 -2.84
N ALA A 100 -11.55 -5.24 -2.80
CA ALA A 100 -10.13 -5.55 -2.71
C ALA A 100 -9.48 -4.74 -1.58
N PHE A 101 -8.91 -5.44 -0.61
CA PHE A 101 -8.28 -4.85 0.58
C PHE A 101 -6.87 -5.41 0.76
N GLY A 102 -5.99 -4.62 1.32
CA GLY A 102 -4.65 -5.08 1.60
C GLY A 102 -3.64 -3.95 1.76
N GLY A 103 -2.37 -4.30 1.62
CA GLY A 103 -1.27 -3.35 1.78
C GLY A 103 0.06 -3.90 1.29
N ALA A 104 1.11 -3.13 1.54
CA ALA A 104 2.48 -3.57 1.36
C ALA A 104 3.03 -4.17 2.67
N ALA A 105 3.86 -5.18 2.56
CA ALA A 105 4.65 -5.70 3.66
C ALA A 105 5.64 -4.64 4.18
N GLY A 106 5.96 -4.68 5.46
CA GLY A 106 6.92 -3.78 6.11
C GLY A 106 8.12 -4.52 6.68
N ASP A 107 9.11 -3.77 7.19
CA ASP A 107 10.35 -4.29 7.76
C ASP A 107 10.86 -3.41 8.92
N ASP A 108 9.94 -2.94 9.77
CA ASP A 108 10.25 -2.02 10.88
C ASP A 108 11.00 -0.76 10.44
N TYR A 109 10.69 -0.28 9.22
CA TYR A 109 11.33 0.86 8.58
C TYR A 109 12.84 0.70 8.31
N ALA A 110 13.34 -0.52 8.25
CA ALA A 110 14.72 -0.77 7.85
C ALA A 110 14.96 -0.44 6.36
N PHE A 111 13.92 -0.51 5.54
CA PHE A 111 13.95 -0.32 4.08
C PHE A 111 14.96 -1.24 3.37
N GLU A 112 15.14 -2.42 3.92
CA GLU A 112 16.05 -3.44 3.39
C GLU A 112 15.28 -4.48 2.60
N GLU A 113 14.37 -5.21 3.24
CA GLU A 113 13.70 -6.33 2.61
C GLU A 113 12.37 -6.67 3.29
N THR A 114 11.30 -6.76 2.52
CA THR A 114 9.97 -7.17 3.00
C THR A 114 9.55 -8.49 2.38
N TRP A 115 8.81 -9.29 3.12
CA TRP A 115 8.42 -10.63 2.71
C TRP A 115 6.91 -10.86 2.79
N VAL A 116 6.41 -11.61 1.83
CA VAL A 116 5.06 -12.20 1.86
C VAL A 116 5.16 -13.72 1.81
N PHE A 117 4.25 -14.42 2.47
CA PHE A 117 4.36 -15.87 2.57
C PHE A 117 3.02 -16.60 2.72
N THR A 118 3.02 -17.86 2.37
CA THR A 118 1.96 -18.84 2.65
C THR A 118 2.59 -20.19 2.93
N ASN A 119 1.81 -21.28 3.01
CA ASN A 119 2.34 -22.63 3.21
C ASN A 119 3.36 -23.01 2.12
N GLY A 120 4.62 -23.21 2.53
CA GLY A 120 5.68 -23.67 1.65
C GLY A 120 6.11 -22.72 0.53
N TRP A 121 5.70 -21.44 0.59
CA TRP A 121 6.10 -20.41 -0.37
C TRP A 121 6.31 -19.08 0.33
N GLU A 122 7.35 -18.37 -0.06
CA GLU A 122 7.66 -17.00 0.39
C GLU A 122 8.31 -16.21 -0.74
N SER A 123 8.17 -14.90 -0.72
CA SER A 123 8.78 -14.01 -1.70
C SER A 123 9.03 -12.61 -1.13
N ASN A 124 10.17 -12.04 -1.52
CA ASN A 124 10.50 -10.62 -1.30
C ASN A 124 10.22 -9.76 -2.53
N HIS A 125 9.67 -10.35 -3.59
CA HIS A 125 9.35 -9.65 -4.85
C HIS A 125 8.08 -10.23 -5.48
N GLY A 126 7.00 -10.27 -4.72
CA GLY A 126 5.77 -10.90 -5.17
C GLY A 126 4.54 -10.45 -4.38
N MET A 127 3.47 -11.21 -4.56
CA MET A 127 2.22 -11.03 -3.84
C MET A 127 1.65 -12.34 -3.33
N VAL A 128 1.01 -12.28 -2.18
CA VAL A 128 0.09 -13.29 -1.70
C VAL A 128 -1.32 -12.69 -1.68
N CYS A 129 -2.29 -13.43 -2.18
CA CYS A 129 -3.66 -12.98 -2.30
C CYS A 129 -4.62 -14.08 -1.86
N MET A 130 -5.54 -13.77 -0.94
CA MET A 130 -6.64 -14.64 -0.57
C MET A 130 -7.91 -14.15 -1.27
N SER A 131 -8.46 -14.96 -2.18
CA SER A 131 -9.79 -14.74 -2.75
C SER A 131 -10.83 -15.41 -1.87
N ILE A 132 -11.96 -14.72 -1.62
CA ILE A 132 -13.06 -15.14 -0.75
C ILE A 132 -14.36 -15.12 -1.54
N ASP A 133 -15.16 -16.17 -1.41
CA ASP A 133 -16.48 -16.26 -2.01
C ASP A 133 -17.48 -15.33 -1.31
N GLU A 134 -17.81 -14.20 -1.91
CA GLU A 134 -18.75 -13.22 -1.35
C GLU A 134 -20.22 -13.69 -1.36
N GLU A 135 -20.55 -14.76 -2.06
CA GLU A 135 -21.85 -15.41 -1.91
C GLU A 135 -21.99 -16.14 -0.55
N LYS A 136 -20.87 -16.38 0.14
CA LYS A 136 -20.81 -17.16 1.39
C LYS A 136 -20.28 -16.36 2.57
N VAL A 137 -19.38 -15.41 2.33
CA VAL A 137 -18.72 -14.61 3.37
C VAL A 137 -18.71 -13.15 2.91
N THR A 138 -19.43 -12.30 3.63
CA THR A 138 -19.41 -10.86 3.36
C THR A 138 -18.05 -10.27 3.77
N VAL A 139 -17.42 -9.57 2.86
CA VAL A 139 -16.18 -8.84 3.12
C VAL A 139 -16.46 -7.36 2.97
N SER A 140 -16.12 -6.58 3.99
CA SER A 140 -16.24 -5.12 3.96
C SER A 140 -15.04 -4.47 4.61
N GLY A 141 -14.76 -3.23 4.25
CA GLY A 141 -13.65 -2.49 4.82
C GLY A 141 -13.77 -1.00 4.52
N ILE A 142 -12.93 -0.24 5.17
CA ILE A 142 -12.85 1.20 4.98
C ILE A 142 -11.43 1.62 4.66
N ALA A 143 -11.29 2.73 3.93
CA ALA A 143 -10.04 3.46 3.80
C ALA A 143 -10.23 4.85 4.40
N THR A 144 -9.45 5.18 5.41
CA THR A 144 -9.48 6.49 6.06
C THR A 144 -8.08 6.98 6.35
N CYS A 145 -7.89 8.29 6.35
CA CYS A 145 -6.63 8.91 6.75
C CYS A 145 -6.91 10.21 7.51
N GLY A 146 -5.97 10.62 8.37
CA GLY A 146 -6.08 11.85 9.14
C GLY A 146 -5.31 13.04 8.55
N TRP A 147 -4.54 12.85 7.50
CA TRP A 147 -3.71 13.91 6.92
C TRP A 147 -4.55 15.04 6.33
N LYS A 148 -4.16 16.28 6.65
CA LYS A 148 -4.83 17.48 6.19
C LYS A 148 -4.05 18.12 5.05
N ALA A 149 -4.73 18.42 3.95
CA ALA A 149 -4.12 19.12 2.82
C ALA A 149 -3.73 20.55 3.21
N VAL A 150 -2.52 20.97 2.90
CA VAL A 150 -2.00 22.31 3.21
C VAL A 150 -1.38 22.99 1.98
N GLY A 151 -1.24 24.30 2.08
CA GLY A 151 -0.66 25.12 1.03
C GLY A 151 -1.56 25.21 -0.22
N THR A 152 -1.00 25.76 -1.27
CA THR A 152 -1.64 25.85 -2.59
C THR A 152 -1.45 24.57 -3.38
N GLU A 153 -2.35 24.31 -4.30
CA GLU A 153 -2.22 23.23 -5.27
C GLU A 153 -0.94 23.37 -6.09
N LYS A 154 -0.29 22.26 -6.37
CA LYS A 154 0.93 22.13 -7.16
C LYS A 154 0.67 21.21 -8.36
N THR A 155 1.53 21.31 -9.35
CA THR A 155 1.46 20.47 -10.54
C THR A 155 2.65 19.53 -10.60
N VAL A 156 2.43 18.25 -10.78
CA VAL A 156 3.48 17.29 -11.11
C VAL A 156 3.90 17.54 -12.57
N THR A 157 5.06 18.15 -12.75
CA THR A 157 5.51 18.59 -14.09
C THR A 157 6.25 17.51 -14.86
N LYS A 158 6.81 16.51 -14.14
CA LYS A 158 7.41 15.31 -14.75
C LYS A 158 7.26 14.11 -13.84
N SER A 159 6.70 13.02 -14.34
CA SER A 159 6.62 11.72 -13.68
C SER A 159 6.54 10.59 -14.70
N GLU A 160 6.86 9.35 -14.24
CA GLU A 160 6.72 8.11 -15.00
C GLU A 160 6.26 7.01 -14.04
N GLY A 161 5.01 6.54 -14.19
CA GLY A 161 4.39 5.63 -13.24
C GLY A 161 4.34 6.25 -11.84
N ASN A 162 4.91 5.56 -10.86
CA ASN A 162 5.04 6.04 -9.48
C ASN A 162 6.31 6.85 -9.20
N HIS A 163 7.16 7.11 -10.20
CA HIS A 163 8.36 7.92 -10.08
C HIS A 163 8.06 9.40 -10.36
N VAL A 164 8.21 10.27 -9.36
CA VAL A 164 7.96 11.71 -9.45
C VAL A 164 9.30 12.45 -9.51
N PHE A 165 9.60 13.03 -10.68
CA PHE A 165 10.84 13.76 -10.92
C PHE A 165 10.75 15.24 -10.51
N THR A 166 9.69 15.93 -10.97
CA THR A 166 9.54 17.37 -10.70
C THR A 166 8.11 17.75 -10.36
N ILE A 167 8.00 18.73 -9.45
CA ILE A 167 6.77 19.42 -9.05
C ILE A 167 6.98 20.91 -9.27
N ASP A 168 6.08 21.59 -9.99
CA ASP A 168 6.22 23.01 -10.41
C ASP A 168 7.60 23.30 -11.02
N ASN A 169 8.15 22.38 -11.83
CA ASN A 169 9.47 22.45 -12.47
C ASN A 169 10.67 22.50 -11.50
N GLN A 170 10.50 22.07 -10.25
CA GLN A 170 11.59 21.92 -9.28
C GLN A 170 11.74 20.42 -8.97
N PRO A 171 12.95 19.93 -8.59
CA PRO A 171 13.12 18.54 -8.14
C PRO A 171 12.11 18.19 -7.04
N ALA A 172 11.50 17.02 -7.17
CA ALA A 172 10.40 16.63 -6.30
C ALA A 172 10.80 16.54 -4.82
N LEU A 173 12.01 16.06 -4.55
CA LEU A 173 12.56 15.99 -3.19
C LEU A 173 12.76 17.40 -2.61
N ASP A 174 13.38 18.31 -3.37
CA ASP A 174 13.72 19.65 -2.90
C ASP A 174 12.47 20.46 -2.53
N ILE A 175 11.43 20.41 -3.37
CA ILE A 175 10.21 21.14 -3.08
C ILE A 175 9.45 20.50 -1.90
N THR A 176 9.45 19.18 -1.77
CA THR A 176 8.76 18.47 -0.66
C THR A 176 9.44 18.76 0.67
N THR A 177 10.76 18.66 0.74
CA THR A 177 11.53 18.96 1.96
C THR A 177 11.44 20.42 2.37
N LYS A 178 11.44 21.33 1.40
CA LYS A 178 11.21 22.76 1.67
C LYS A 178 9.86 23.02 2.33
N TYR A 179 8.78 22.37 1.87
CA TYR A 179 7.45 22.51 2.49
C TYR A 179 7.36 21.81 3.83
N GLY A 180 8.11 20.72 4.04
CA GLY A 180 8.26 20.05 5.32
C GLY A 180 9.15 20.79 6.33
N GLY A 181 9.83 21.87 5.93
CA GLY A 181 10.79 22.57 6.78
C GLY A 181 12.06 21.77 7.07
N LEU A 182 12.38 20.79 6.23
CA LEU A 182 13.54 19.91 6.37
C LEU A 182 14.75 20.55 5.66
N GLU A 183 15.78 20.86 6.43
CA GLU A 183 17.01 21.49 5.94
C GLU A 183 18.20 20.53 6.03
N ASN A 184 19.21 20.77 5.19
CA ASN A 184 20.48 20.03 5.21
C ASN A 184 20.32 18.51 5.04
N ILE A 185 19.39 18.09 4.20
CA ILE A 185 19.15 16.69 3.90
C ILE A 185 20.31 16.11 3.07
N THR A 186 20.71 14.90 3.41
CA THR A 186 21.75 14.12 2.72
C THR A 186 21.36 12.65 2.64
N PRO A 187 22.03 11.83 1.82
CA PRO A 187 21.79 10.39 1.78
C PRO A 187 21.97 9.69 3.13
N GLU A 188 22.72 10.29 4.04
CA GLU A 188 22.95 9.76 5.41
C GLU A 188 21.84 10.15 6.39
N SER A 189 20.88 10.98 6.00
CA SER A 189 19.72 11.38 6.81
C SER A 189 18.75 10.21 6.96
N LYS A 190 19.01 9.31 7.90
CA LYS A 190 18.28 8.05 8.06
C LYS A 190 16.77 8.23 8.30
N ASP A 191 16.38 9.30 8.99
CA ASP A 191 14.99 9.55 9.36
C ASP A 191 14.20 10.30 8.26
N LEU A 192 14.89 10.78 7.21
CA LEU A 192 14.27 11.62 6.18
C LEU A 192 13.09 10.96 5.49
N LEU A 193 13.25 9.70 5.10
CA LEU A 193 12.18 8.98 4.39
C LEU A 193 10.97 8.77 5.30
N MET A 194 11.20 8.48 6.58
CA MET A 194 10.17 8.39 7.60
C MET A 194 9.42 9.71 7.77
N GLU A 195 10.15 10.82 7.85
CA GLU A 195 9.53 12.14 7.96
C GLU A 195 8.72 12.49 6.71
N LEU A 196 9.24 12.24 5.52
CA LEU A 196 8.53 12.51 4.27
C LEU A 196 7.29 11.62 4.09
N ALA A 197 7.43 10.32 4.29
CA ALA A 197 6.33 9.36 4.11
C ALA A 197 5.26 9.50 5.19
N GLY A 198 5.68 9.67 6.45
CA GLY A 198 4.79 9.74 7.59
C GLY A 198 4.16 11.11 7.82
N ASN A 199 4.92 12.19 7.62
CA ASN A 199 4.44 13.53 7.96
C ASN A 199 3.99 14.34 6.75
N PHE A 200 4.58 14.13 5.57
CA PHE A 200 4.36 14.97 4.40
C PHE A 200 3.99 14.20 3.13
N PRO A 201 3.11 13.18 3.19
CA PRO A 201 2.68 12.49 1.98
C PRO A 201 2.01 13.47 1.02
N LEU A 202 2.19 13.24 -0.28
CA LEU A 202 1.46 13.99 -1.29
C LEU A 202 -0.01 13.57 -1.31
N GLN A 203 -0.92 14.51 -1.46
CA GLN A 203 -2.33 14.27 -1.73
C GLN A 203 -2.59 14.48 -3.22
N LEU A 204 -2.68 13.38 -3.97
CA LEU A 204 -3.04 13.39 -5.38
C LEU A 204 -4.52 13.72 -5.50
N GLN A 205 -4.84 14.84 -6.15
CA GLN A 205 -6.21 15.27 -6.38
C GLN A 205 -6.85 14.41 -7.47
N ARG A 206 -8.10 14.03 -7.29
CA ARG A 206 -8.89 13.25 -8.26
C ARG A 206 -10.02 14.10 -8.82
N GLU A 207 -10.46 13.79 -10.03
CA GLU A 207 -11.66 14.43 -10.62
C GLU A 207 -12.93 14.03 -9.85
N LYS A 208 -12.95 12.83 -9.30
CA LYS A 208 -14.07 12.31 -8.48
C LYS A 208 -13.53 11.58 -7.26
N GLY A 209 -14.20 11.74 -6.12
CA GLY A 209 -13.84 11.12 -4.85
C GLY A 209 -12.77 11.89 -4.08
N ASP A 210 -12.36 11.33 -2.96
CA ASP A 210 -11.35 11.93 -2.08
C ASP A 210 -9.94 11.85 -2.69
N PRO A 211 -9.04 12.77 -2.31
CA PRO A 211 -7.65 12.71 -2.70
C PRO A 211 -7.00 11.40 -2.25
N VAL A 212 -6.04 10.91 -3.04
CA VAL A 212 -5.27 9.70 -2.71
C VAL A 212 -3.93 10.10 -2.13
N MET A 213 -3.55 9.43 -1.05
CA MET A 213 -2.24 9.64 -0.43
C MET A 213 -1.16 8.95 -1.26
N ARG A 214 -0.07 9.67 -1.49
CA ARG A 214 1.12 9.21 -2.22
C ARG A 214 2.37 9.53 -1.41
N PRO A 215 2.66 8.75 -0.36
CA PRO A 215 3.89 8.92 0.40
C PRO A 215 5.11 8.60 -0.46
N PRO A 216 6.19 9.39 -0.37
CA PRO A 216 7.50 9.01 -0.88
C PRO A 216 8.02 7.76 -0.13
N LEU A 217 8.44 6.74 -0.85
CA LEU A 217 8.92 5.47 -0.28
C LEU A 217 10.39 5.18 -0.60
N VAL A 218 10.90 5.68 -1.71
CA VAL A 218 12.29 5.51 -2.12
C VAL A 218 12.78 6.82 -2.73
N ILE A 219 13.95 7.30 -2.33
CA ILE A 219 14.56 8.54 -2.86
C ILE A 219 15.62 8.18 -3.89
N ASP A 220 15.57 8.84 -5.05
CA ASP A 220 16.66 8.87 -6.01
C ASP A 220 17.47 10.16 -5.81
N TRP A 221 18.65 10.00 -5.19
CA TRP A 221 19.53 11.10 -4.89
C TRP A 221 20.28 11.66 -6.10
N THR A 222 20.24 10.97 -7.25
CA THR A 222 20.96 11.41 -8.45
C THR A 222 20.32 12.62 -9.11
N ASP A 223 18.99 12.72 -9.02
CA ASP A 223 18.20 13.81 -9.58
C ASP A 223 17.23 14.45 -8.59
N HIS A 224 17.33 14.09 -7.29
CA HIS A 224 16.45 14.54 -6.21
C HIS A 224 14.96 14.26 -6.50
N SER A 225 14.68 13.07 -7.00
CA SER A 225 13.34 12.57 -7.21
C SER A 225 12.98 11.50 -6.18
N PHE A 226 11.75 10.99 -6.25
CA PHE A 226 11.34 9.87 -5.38
C PHE A 226 10.25 9.00 -6.04
N PHE A 227 10.17 7.75 -5.56
CA PHE A 227 9.09 6.83 -5.86
C PHE A 227 8.03 6.91 -4.79
N THR A 228 6.76 6.89 -5.20
CA THR A 228 5.59 6.89 -4.31
C THR A 228 4.93 5.52 -4.25
N SER A 229 3.98 5.33 -3.32
CA SER A 229 3.25 4.08 -3.12
C SER A 229 2.31 3.68 -4.27
N GLY A 230 2.17 4.51 -5.29
CA GLY A 230 1.34 4.24 -6.47
C GLY A 230 1.53 5.31 -7.53
N THR A 231 0.95 5.11 -8.70
CA THR A 231 1.10 6.00 -9.86
C THR A 231 0.73 7.45 -9.55
N VAL A 232 1.56 8.39 -10.05
CA VAL A 232 1.32 9.83 -10.03
C VAL A 232 1.45 10.35 -11.46
N PRO A 233 0.33 10.48 -12.22
CA PRO A 233 0.38 10.90 -13.61
C PRO A 233 0.98 12.30 -13.78
N GLN A 234 1.79 12.48 -14.82
CA GLN A 234 2.28 13.80 -15.19
C GLN A 234 1.12 14.76 -15.50
N GLY A 235 1.21 15.98 -15.03
CA GLY A 235 0.14 16.97 -15.12
C GLY A 235 -0.87 16.92 -13.97
N SER A 236 -0.81 15.90 -13.11
CA SER A 236 -1.67 15.79 -11.95
C SER A 236 -1.51 16.96 -10.99
N LYS A 237 -2.61 17.24 -10.31
CA LYS A 237 -2.65 18.22 -9.23
C LYS A 237 -2.44 17.52 -7.90
N ILE A 238 -1.57 18.09 -7.08
CA ILE A 238 -1.26 17.61 -5.74
C ILE A 238 -1.33 18.74 -4.72
N ARG A 239 -1.51 18.35 -3.46
CA ARG A 239 -1.25 19.23 -2.30
C ARG A 239 -0.31 18.52 -1.33
N PHE A 240 0.43 19.27 -0.55
CA PHE A 240 1.19 18.72 0.56
C PHE A 240 0.26 18.45 1.74
N SER A 241 0.68 17.59 2.63
CA SER A 241 -0.07 17.21 3.84
C SER A 241 0.63 17.73 5.09
N LEU A 242 -0.15 17.87 6.15
CA LEU A 242 0.35 17.89 7.53
C LEU A 242 -0.09 16.62 8.23
N PRO A 243 0.67 16.17 9.24
CA PRO A 243 0.30 15.07 10.10
C PRO A 243 -1.13 15.23 10.64
N PRO A 244 -1.82 14.14 10.92
CA PRO A 244 -3.12 14.19 11.57
C PRO A 244 -3.02 14.80 12.97
N ASP A 245 -4.03 15.57 13.36
CA ASP A 245 -4.20 16.05 14.72
C ASP A 245 -4.68 14.92 15.65
N TRP A 246 -4.79 15.22 16.93
CA TRP A 246 -5.29 14.31 17.96
C TRP A 246 -6.71 13.75 17.68
N ASP A 247 -7.46 14.37 16.79
CA ASP A 247 -8.79 13.91 16.35
C ASP A 247 -8.77 12.71 15.40
N VAL A 248 -7.58 12.25 14.98
CA VAL A 248 -7.44 11.10 14.07
C VAL A 248 -8.03 9.83 14.66
N MET A 249 -7.84 9.60 15.97
CA MET A 249 -8.39 8.42 16.63
C MET A 249 -9.92 8.41 16.61
N GLU A 250 -10.55 9.55 16.88
CA GLU A 250 -12.00 9.68 16.81
C GLU A 250 -12.53 9.42 15.39
N LYS A 251 -11.82 9.89 14.35
CA LYS A 251 -12.17 9.66 12.95
C LYS A 251 -12.06 8.18 12.56
N VAL A 252 -11.00 7.51 13.00
CA VAL A 252 -10.82 6.07 12.74
C VAL A 252 -11.92 5.26 13.43
N VAL A 253 -12.18 5.52 14.71
CA VAL A 253 -13.24 4.85 15.47
C VAL A 253 -14.60 5.05 14.79
N LYS A 254 -14.92 6.29 14.40
CA LYS A 254 -16.17 6.60 13.70
C LYS A 254 -16.28 5.85 12.37
N GLY A 255 -15.20 5.82 11.57
CA GLY A 255 -15.18 5.09 10.30
C GLY A 255 -15.38 3.58 10.45
N VAL A 256 -14.91 2.99 11.57
CA VAL A 256 -15.14 1.55 11.86
C VAL A 256 -16.57 1.28 12.32
N GLN A 257 -17.26 2.28 12.89
CA GLN A 257 -18.64 2.16 13.38
C GLN A 257 -19.70 2.36 12.29
N GLU A 258 -19.36 3.04 11.19
CA GLU A 258 -20.22 3.27 10.02
C GLU A 258 -20.24 2.04 9.11
#